data_6f698559c119fc09a16640402bf1068c
#
_entry.id   6f698559c119fc09a16640402bf1068c
#
_cell.length_a   1.000
_cell.length_b   1.000
_cell.length_c   1.000
_cell.angle_alpha   90.00
_cell.angle_beta   90.00
_cell.angle_gamma   90.00
#
_symmetry.space_group_name_H-M   'P 1'
#
loop_
_entity.id
_entity.type
_entity.pdbx_description
1 polymer ?
#
loop_
_entity_poly.entity_id
_entity_poly.type
_entity_poly.pdbx_seq_one_letter_code
_entity_poly.pdbx_strand_id
1 'polypeptide(L)'
;MAIGTVEFDLSMVNPDTGRYLTANVYTVDGVTNADGSLRELSIGQLVMAICLQRASELETNIIALMEEMNSTSAQLEAMTEIENEIVKWPDELKAAGTSARSLNNYNVSSDNAAYPGVTYKTALEDMGVIANGIRYVRISGNPDSDDIMYDDFISQLEAKMDEKNSFSQQKMIELQSLTNKRDQSYDMISNVLKSLNTTLTGNVNNL
;
A
#
# COMPACT_ATOMS: atom_id res chain seq x y z
N MET A 1 12.98 -1.49 -32.27
CA MET A 1 13.23 -0.04 -32.22
C MET A 1 13.91 0.22 -30.88
N ALA A 2 15.14 0.71 -30.90
CA ALA A 2 15.78 1.11 -29.65
C ALA A 2 15.17 2.44 -29.21
N ILE A 3 14.53 2.45 -28.04
CA ILE A 3 14.00 3.67 -27.42
C ILE A 3 15.21 4.37 -26.78
N GLY A 4 15.54 5.55 -27.28
CA GLY A 4 16.62 6.36 -26.74
C GLY A 4 16.18 6.98 -25.41
N THR A 5 16.92 6.75 -24.35
CA THR A 5 16.69 7.29 -23.02
C THR A 5 17.45 8.60 -22.90
N VAL A 6 16.79 9.70 -22.56
CA VAL A 6 17.44 10.98 -22.23
C VAL A 6 17.48 11.11 -20.70
N GLU A 7 18.68 11.05 -20.14
CA GLU A 7 18.89 11.30 -18.72
C GLU A 7 19.07 12.81 -18.50
N PHE A 8 18.21 13.39 -17.68
CA PHE A 8 18.38 14.77 -17.21
C PHE A 8 18.89 14.73 -15.77
N ASP A 9 20.13 15.15 -15.57
CA ASP A 9 20.67 15.41 -14.24
C ASP A 9 20.27 16.84 -13.81
N LEU A 10 19.21 16.94 -13.02
CA LEU A 10 18.74 18.18 -12.42
C LEU A 10 19.35 18.36 -11.03
N SER A 11 20.62 18.06 -10.82
CA SER A 11 21.31 18.39 -9.58
C SER A 11 21.45 19.92 -9.43
N MET A 12 20.40 20.56 -8.91
CA MET A 12 20.52 21.96 -8.48
C MET A 12 21.06 21.98 -7.06
N VAL A 13 22.26 22.52 -6.91
CA VAL A 13 22.79 22.96 -5.61
C VAL A 13 22.05 24.25 -5.27
N ASN A 14 21.26 24.26 -4.20
CA ASN A 14 20.72 25.50 -3.68
C ASN A 14 21.91 26.34 -3.10
N PRO A 15 22.27 27.47 -3.71
CA PRO A 15 23.44 28.23 -3.30
C PRO A 15 23.34 28.83 -1.87
N ASP A 16 22.08 28.96 -1.35
CA ASP A 16 21.86 29.60 -0.04
C ASP A 16 21.87 28.57 1.12
N THR A 17 21.66 27.29 0.84
CA THR A 17 21.59 26.28 1.90
C THR A 17 22.61 25.15 1.78
N GLY A 18 23.41 25.10 0.71
CA GLY A 18 24.39 24.03 0.46
C GLY A 18 23.76 22.60 0.38
N ARG A 19 22.43 22.48 0.33
CA ARG A 19 21.75 21.21 0.22
C ARG A 19 21.63 20.81 -1.25
N TYR A 20 22.13 19.61 -1.54
CA TYR A 20 21.85 18.95 -2.81
C TYR A 20 20.36 18.58 -2.82
N LEU A 21 19.60 19.20 -3.70
CA LEU A 21 18.31 18.65 -4.11
C LEU A 21 18.66 17.46 -5.01
N THR A 22 18.59 16.25 -4.49
CA THR A 22 18.60 15.05 -5.32
C THR A 22 17.33 15.08 -6.15
N ALA A 23 17.43 15.65 -7.35
CA ALA A 23 16.40 15.46 -8.34
C ALA A 23 16.47 14.00 -8.80
N ASN A 24 15.35 13.29 -8.77
CA ASN A 24 15.26 12.01 -9.44
C ASN A 24 15.61 12.22 -10.90
N VAL A 25 16.52 11.39 -11.42
CA VAL A 25 16.82 11.37 -12.86
C VAL A 25 15.57 10.86 -13.56
N TYR A 26 14.92 11.70 -14.33
CA TYR A 26 13.76 11.29 -15.12
C TYR A 26 14.22 10.94 -16.52
N THR A 27 13.96 9.69 -16.93
CA THR A 27 14.14 9.25 -18.31
C THR A 27 12.83 9.48 -19.08
N VAL A 28 12.88 10.27 -20.14
CA VAL A 28 11.71 10.51 -21.01
C VAL A 28 11.84 9.64 -22.26
N ASP A 29 11.00 8.61 -22.34
CA ASP A 29 10.95 7.72 -23.50
C ASP A 29 10.35 8.40 -24.74
N GLY A 30 10.96 8.19 -25.91
CA GLY A 30 10.35 8.56 -27.19
C GLY A 30 10.80 9.88 -27.80
N VAL A 31 11.98 10.41 -27.43
CA VAL A 31 12.47 11.74 -27.86
C VAL A 31 13.57 11.64 -28.94
N THR A 32 13.62 10.57 -29.70
CA THR A 32 14.57 10.46 -30.82
C THR A 32 13.91 10.63 -32.17
N ASN A 33 14.61 11.28 -33.11
CA ASN A 33 14.25 11.31 -34.50
C ASN A 33 14.45 9.91 -35.15
N ALA A 34 13.95 9.73 -36.36
CA ALA A 34 14.09 8.46 -37.10
C ALA A 34 15.55 8.07 -37.36
N ASP A 35 16.48 9.02 -37.32
CA ASP A 35 17.92 8.86 -37.52
C ASP A 35 18.69 8.57 -36.21
N GLY A 36 17.98 8.48 -35.07
CA GLY A 36 18.56 8.23 -33.74
C GLY A 36 19.11 9.48 -33.06
N SER A 37 19.00 10.67 -33.65
CA SER A 37 19.37 11.93 -32.99
C SER A 37 18.31 12.36 -31.96
N LEU A 38 18.74 13.12 -30.96
CA LEU A 38 17.84 13.70 -29.97
C LEU A 38 16.95 14.76 -30.63
N ARG A 39 15.66 14.65 -30.39
CA ARG A 39 14.68 15.65 -30.84
C ARG A 39 14.74 16.87 -29.94
N GLU A 40 14.86 18.04 -30.50
CA GLU A 40 14.70 19.29 -29.77
C GLU A 40 13.24 19.40 -29.25
N LEU A 41 13.06 19.37 -27.95
CA LEU A 41 11.78 19.63 -27.30
C LEU A 41 11.68 21.07 -26.89
N SER A 42 10.53 21.69 -27.11
CA SER A 42 10.24 22.96 -26.47
C SER A 42 10.16 22.75 -24.93
N ILE A 43 10.46 23.79 -24.16
CA ILE A 43 10.36 23.79 -22.70
C ILE A 43 8.98 23.26 -22.25
N GLY A 44 7.90 23.67 -22.94
CA GLY A 44 6.54 23.19 -22.64
C GLY A 44 6.38 21.70 -22.85
N GLN A 45 6.93 21.14 -23.93
CA GLN A 45 6.89 19.68 -24.19
C GLN A 45 7.70 18.91 -23.14
N LEU A 46 8.84 19.43 -22.72
CA LEU A 46 9.67 18.84 -21.69
C LEU A 46 8.94 18.83 -20.33
N VAL A 47 8.38 19.97 -19.91
CA VAL A 47 7.61 20.06 -18.65
C VAL A 47 6.42 19.11 -18.69
N MET A 48 5.71 19.03 -19.82
CA MET A 48 4.58 18.12 -19.97
C MET A 48 5.01 16.66 -19.85
N ALA A 49 6.13 16.27 -20.49
CA ALA A 49 6.66 14.91 -20.41
C ALA A 49 7.04 14.54 -18.95
N ILE A 50 7.73 15.44 -18.25
CA ILE A 50 8.08 15.25 -16.82
C ILE A 50 6.84 15.11 -15.96
N CYS A 51 5.83 15.94 -16.15
CA CYS A 51 4.59 15.87 -15.38
C CYS A 51 3.79 14.59 -15.65
N LEU A 52 3.74 14.12 -16.90
CA LEU A 52 3.10 12.87 -17.28
C LEU A 52 3.81 11.67 -16.63
N GLN A 53 5.12 11.62 -16.70
CA GLN A 53 5.90 10.56 -16.07
C GLN A 53 5.66 10.54 -14.56
N ARG A 54 5.75 11.70 -13.91
CA ARG A 54 5.46 11.81 -12.48
C ARG A 54 4.05 11.37 -12.12
N ALA A 55 3.05 11.73 -12.91
CA ALA A 55 1.68 11.29 -12.70
C ALA A 55 1.56 9.76 -12.80
N SER A 56 2.20 9.13 -13.79
CA SER A 56 2.23 7.68 -13.97
C SER A 56 2.93 6.94 -12.80
N GLU A 57 4.05 7.48 -12.31
CA GLU A 57 4.72 6.93 -11.12
C GLU A 57 3.84 7.02 -9.87
N LEU A 58 3.14 8.15 -9.68
CA LEU A 58 2.21 8.34 -8.57
C LEU A 58 1.02 7.38 -8.68
N GLU A 59 0.49 7.14 -9.87
CA GLU A 59 -0.58 6.15 -10.08
C GLU A 59 -0.14 4.73 -9.73
N THR A 60 1.08 4.34 -10.12
CA THR A 60 1.65 3.05 -9.75
C THR A 60 1.76 2.90 -8.23
N ASN A 61 2.25 3.94 -7.54
CA ASN A 61 2.35 3.94 -6.08
C ASN A 61 0.96 3.91 -5.40
N ILE A 62 -0.03 4.60 -5.95
CA ILE A 62 -1.42 4.57 -5.47
C ILE A 62 -1.99 3.15 -5.57
N ILE A 63 -1.79 2.47 -6.71
CA ILE A 63 -2.27 1.09 -6.90
C ILE A 63 -1.62 0.15 -5.88
N ALA A 64 -0.29 0.20 -5.73
CA ALA A 64 0.42 -0.63 -4.76
C ALA A 64 -0.07 -0.40 -3.32
N LEU A 65 -0.32 0.87 -2.96
CA LEU A 65 -0.84 1.24 -1.65
C LEU A 65 -2.26 0.72 -1.42
N MET A 66 -3.12 0.78 -2.44
CA MET A 66 -4.47 0.21 -2.37
C MET A 66 -4.46 -1.31 -2.21
N GLU A 67 -3.54 -2.02 -2.87
CA GLU A 67 -3.37 -3.47 -2.72
C GLU A 67 -2.95 -3.82 -1.29
N GLU A 68 -2.01 -3.06 -0.71
CA GLU A 68 -1.57 -3.23 0.68
C GLU A 68 -2.72 -2.97 1.67
N MET A 69 -3.53 -1.94 1.44
CA MET A 69 -4.71 -1.64 2.25
C MET A 69 -5.78 -2.74 2.14
N ASN A 70 -6.03 -3.26 0.94
CA ASN A 70 -6.97 -4.35 0.73
C ASN A 70 -6.52 -5.63 1.44
N SER A 71 -5.22 -5.96 1.38
CA SER A 71 -4.64 -7.08 2.11
C SER A 71 -4.81 -6.92 3.62
N THR A 72 -4.55 -5.71 4.15
CA THR A 72 -4.74 -5.40 5.57
C THR A 72 -6.21 -5.50 5.99
N SER A 73 -7.13 -5.04 5.15
CA SER A 73 -8.57 -5.16 5.41
C SER A 73 -9.02 -6.62 5.49
N ALA A 74 -8.54 -7.47 4.56
CA ALA A 74 -8.85 -8.89 4.58
C ALA A 74 -8.26 -9.63 5.81
N GLN A 75 -7.08 -9.20 6.30
CA GLN A 75 -6.52 -9.70 7.55
C GLN A 75 -7.38 -9.29 8.76
N LEU A 76 -7.84 -8.04 8.83
CA LEU A 76 -8.75 -7.56 9.88
C LEU A 76 -10.07 -8.31 9.88
N GLU A 77 -10.62 -8.60 8.72
CA GLU A 77 -11.83 -9.41 8.56
C GLU A 77 -11.63 -10.82 9.11
N ALA A 78 -10.51 -11.47 8.78
CA ALA A 78 -10.17 -12.78 9.32
C ALA A 78 -10.01 -12.75 10.86
N MET A 79 -9.33 -11.73 11.41
CA MET A 79 -9.18 -11.57 12.87
C MET A 79 -10.55 -11.40 13.54
N THR A 80 -11.43 -10.58 12.97
CA THR A 80 -12.79 -10.36 13.50
C THR A 80 -13.63 -11.63 13.45
N GLU A 81 -13.53 -12.43 12.39
CA GLU A 81 -14.21 -13.74 12.29
C GLU A 81 -13.71 -14.69 13.38
N ILE A 82 -12.39 -14.80 13.55
CA ILE A 82 -11.76 -15.63 14.57
C ILE A 82 -12.18 -15.18 15.98
N GLU A 83 -12.14 -13.88 16.24
CA GLU A 83 -12.58 -13.32 17.53
C GLU A 83 -14.04 -13.69 17.85
N ASN A 84 -14.95 -13.46 16.90
CA ASN A 84 -16.37 -13.75 17.06
C ASN A 84 -16.67 -15.23 17.35
N GLU A 85 -15.82 -16.13 16.88
CA GLU A 85 -15.94 -17.56 17.17
C GLU A 85 -15.35 -17.90 18.54
N ILE A 86 -14.12 -17.43 18.82
CA ILE A 86 -13.39 -17.79 20.05
C ILE A 86 -14.03 -17.20 21.31
N VAL A 87 -14.69 -16.05 21.21
CA VAL A 87 -15.43 -15.42 22.34
C VAL A 87 -16.52 -16.36 22.93
N LYS A 88 -17.06 -17.28 22.15
CA LYS A 88 -18.05 -18.26 22.60
C LYS A 88 -17.44 -19.45 23.35
N TRP A 89 -16.14 -19.72 23.16
CA TRP A 89 -15.47 -20.92 23.65
C TRP A 89 -15.46 -21.07 25.19
N PRO A 90 -15.29 -20.00 26.02
CA PRO A 90 -15.33 -20.16 27.47
C PRO A 90 -16.63 -20.81 27.99
N ASP A 91 -17.77 -20.41 27.46
CA ASP A 91 -19.06 -20.97 27.88
C ASP A 91 -19.29 -22.38 27.34
N GLU A 92 -18.94 -22.61 26.07
CA GLU A 92 -19.02 -23.92 25.42
C GLU A 92 -18.10 -24.96 26.08
N LEU A 93 -16.86 -24.58 26.40
CA LEU A 93 -15.87 -25.46 27.03
C LEU A 93 -16.29 -25.82 28.47
N LYS A 94 -16.80 -24.83 29.25
CA LYS A 94 -17.37 -25.08 30.57
C LYS A 94 -18.54 -26.05 30.52
N ALA A 95 -19.45 -25.86 29.54
CA ALA A 95 -20.62 -26.74 29.36
C ALA A 95 -20.18 -28.15 28.91
N ALA A 96 -19.11 -28.30 28.15
CA ALA A 96 -18.55 -29.57 27.71
C ALA A 96 -17.65 -30.25 28.78
N GLY A 97 -17.34 -29.58 29.91
CA GLY A 97 -16.43 -30.09 30.92
C GLY A 97 -14.97 -30.20 30.47
N THR A 98 -14.55 -29.39 29.50
CA THR A 98 -13.19 -29.34 28.95
C THR A 98 -12.58 -27.95 29.20
N SER A 99 -11.24 -27.86 29.14
CA SER A 99 -10.53 -26.62 29.47
C SER A 99 -9.74 -26.01 28.31
N ALA A 100 -9.65 -26.71 27.18
CA ALA A 100 -8.90 -26.22 26.02
C ALA A 100 -9.55 -26.66 24.70
N ARG A 101 -9.33 -25.87 23.64
CA ARG A 101 -9.82 -26.17 22.29
C ARG A 101 -8.74 -25.88 21.26
N SER A 102 -8.66 -26.77 20.23
CA SER A 102 -7.66 -26.68 19.19
C SER A 102 -8.03 -25.64 18.12
N LEU A 103 -7.09 -24.77 17.78
CA LEU A 103 -7.18 -23.82 16.67
C LEU A 103 -7.15 -24.51 15.29
N ASN A 104 -6.65 -25.76 15.20
CA ASN A 104 -6.60 -26.50 13.95
C ASN A 104 -7.96 -27.03 13.48
N ASN A 105 -8.97 -27.03 14.35
CA ASN A 105 -10.30 -27.59 14.04
C ASN A 105 -11.23 -26.55 13.40
N TYR A 106 -10.76 -25.32 13.24
CA TYR A 106 -11.54 -24.21 12.70
C TYR A 106 -10.79 -23.57 11.55
N ASN A 107 -11.54 -23.14 10.54
CA ASN A 107 -10.98 -22.49 9.36
C ASN A 107 -11.61 -21.11 9.20
N VAL A 108 -10.82 -20.15 8.69
CA VAL A 108 -11.31 -18.88 8.19
C VAL A 108 -12.24 -19.15 6.99
N SER A 109 -13.24 -18.31 6.79
CA SER A 109 -14.17 -18.42 5.67
C SER A 109 -13.44 -18.57 4.33
N SER A 110 -13.99 -19.41 3.45
CA SER A 110 -13.48 -19.57 2.09
C SER A 110 -13.58 -18.30 1.25
N ASP A 111 -14.39 -17.34 1.67
CA ASP A 111 -14.62 -16.07 0.99
C ASP A 111 -13.64 -14.98 1.44
N ASN A 112 -12.86 -15.22 2.51
CA ASN A 112 -11.84 -14.28 2.95
C ASN A 112 -10.70 -14.18 1.92
N ALA A 113 -10.36 -12.96 1.52
CA ALA A 113 -9.38 -12.71 0.46
C ALA A 113 -7.91 -13.01 0.88
N ALA A 114 -7.59 -12.94 2.19
CA ALA A 114 -6.23 -13.17 2.68
C ALA A 114 -6.00 -14.64 3.08
N TYR A 115 -6.99 -15.29 3.69
CA TYR A 115 -6.86 -16.63 4.30
C TYR A 115 -8.02 -17.56 3.93
N PRO A 116 -8.31 -17.79 2.64
CA PRO A 116 -9.47 -18.58 2.22
C PRO A 116 -9.38 -20.05 2.68
N GLY A 117 -10.23 -20.46 3.62
CA GLY A 117 -10.28 -21.83 4.14
C GLY A 117 -9.06 -22.28 4.93
N VAL A 118 -8.16 -21.38 5.29
CA VAL A 118 -6.96 -21.66 6.10
C VAL A 118 -7.34 -21.86 7.57
N THR A 119 -6.67 -22.78 8.28
CA THR A 119 -6.95 -23.00 9.71
C THR A 119 -6.68 -21.74 10.54
N TYR A 120 -7.44 -21.54 11.63
CA TYR A 120 -7.23 -20.44 12.55
C TYR A 120 -5.79 -20.36 13.06
N LYS A 121 -5.20 -21.54 13.38
CA LYS A 121 -3.79 -21.61 13.79
C LYS A 121 -2.86 -20.96 12.76
N THR A 122 -2.94 -21.41 11.51
CA THR A 122 -2.03 -20.95 10.45
C THR A 122 -2.24 -19.46 10.16
N ALA A 123 -3.49 -19.00 10.09
CA ALA A 123 -3.81 -17.60 9.87
C ALA A 123 -3.27 -16.71 11.01
N LEU A 124 -3.45 -17.11 12.28
CA LEU A 124 -3.00 -16.37 13.44
C LEU A 124 -1.46 -16.33 13.57
N GLU A 125 -0.77 -17.43 13.23
CA GLU A 125 0.70 -17.47 13.18
C GLU A 125 1.24 -16.54 12.09
N ASP A 126 0.66 -16.56 10.89
CA ASP A 126 1.07 -15.73 9.76
C ASP A 126 0.81 -14.23 10.03
N MET A 127 -0.31 -13.91 10.66
CA MET A 127 -0.62 -12.55 11.09
C MET A 127 0.22 -12.07 12.30
N GLY A 128 0.97 -12.97 12.94
CA GLY A 128 1.79 -12.68 14.11
C GLY A 128 0.98 -12.38 15.38
N VAL A 129 -0.22 -12.96 15.49
CA VAL A 129 -1.06 -12.88 16.69
C VAL A 129 -0.58 -13.87 17.74
N ILE A 130 -0.20 -15.08 17.32
CA ILE A 130 0.31 -16.13 18.21
C ILE A 130 1.72 -16.55 17.77
N ALA A 131 2.50 -17.06 18.71
CA ALA A 131 3.82 -17.63 18.42
C ALA A 131 3.69 -18.97 17.68
N ASN A 132 4.69 -19.30 16.86
CA ASN A 132 4.80 -20.61 16.24
C ASN A 132 4.75 -21.73 17.27
N GLY A 133 3.92 -22.73 17.02
CA GLY A 133 3.77 -23.90 17.88
C GLY A 133 2.57 -23.87 18.81
N ILE A 134 1.94 -22.71 19.01
CA ILE A 134 0.65 -22.63 19.75
C ILE A 134 -0.42 -23.35 18.96
N ARG A 135 -1.16 -24.23 19.63
CA ARG A 135 -2.20 -25.08 19.02
C ARG A 135 -3.54 -24.96 19.71
N TYR A 136 -3.56 -24.62 20.99
CA TYR A 136 -4.77 -24.65 21.81
C TYR A 136 -4.97 -23.31 22.51
N VAL A 137 -6.23 -22.90 22.62
CA VAL A 137 -6.67 -21.84 23.53
C VAL A 137 -7.26 -22.49 24.75
N ARG A 138 -6.73 -22.17 25.93
CA ARG A 138 -7.12 -22.74 27.23
C ARG A 138 -7.85 -21.71 28.09
N ILE A 139 -8.95 -22.12 28.70
CA ILE A 139 -9.77 -21.25 29.57
C ILE A 139 -9.48 -21.44 31.06
N SER A 140 -8.82 -22.53 31.46
CA SER A 140 -8.50 -22.80 32.87
C SER A 140 -7.40 -23.85 33.00
N GLY A 141 -6.74 -23.88 34.17
CA GLY A 141 -5.61 -24.78 34.47
C GLY A 141 -4.26 -24.18 34.03
N ASN A 142 -3.20 -24.96 34.19
CA ASN A 142 -1.86 -24.54 33.75
C ASN A 142 -1.70 -24.79 32.27
N PRO A 143 -1.22 -23.82 31.51
CA PRO A 143 -0.97 -23.99 30.06
C PRO A 143 0.26 -24.89 29.84
N ASP A 144 0.18 -25.75 28.82
CA ASP A 144 1.32 -26.47 28.29
C ASP A 144 2.10 -25.58 27.30
N SER A 145 3.22 -26.05 26.76
CA SER A 145 4.07 -25.26 25.86
C SER A 145 3.42 -24.89 24.51
N ASP A 146 2.35 -25.59 24.14
CA ASP A 146 1.58 -25.37 22.93
C ASP A 146 0.17 -24.77 23.19
N ASP A 147 -0.06 -24.30 24.42
CA ASP A 147 -1.27 -23.63 24.86
C ASP A 147 -1.05 -22.11 24.99
N ILE A 148 -2.10 -21.35 24.73
CA ILE A 148 -2.22 -19.94 25.12
C ILE A 148 -3.47 -19.78 26.00
N MET A 149 -3.36 -18.98 27.06
CA MET A 149 -4.53 -18.67 27.88
C MET A 149 -5.49 -17.76 27.11
N TYR A 150 -6.78 -17.96 27.31
CA TYR A 150 -7.83 -17.24 26.60
C TYR A 150 -7.69 -15.71 26.71
N ASP A 151 -7.46 -15.22 27.93
CA ASP A 151 -7.34 -13.77 28.17
C ASP A 151 -6.10 -13.18 27.48
N ASP A 152 -4.98 -13.90 27.50
CA ASP A 152 -3.75 -13.50 26.79
C ASP A 152 -3.96 -13.54 25.27
N PHE A 153 -4.67 -14.55 24.77
CA PHE A 153 -4.99 -14.66 23.36
C PHE A 153 -5.85 -13.49 22.88
N ILE A 154 -6.96 -13.18 23.57
CA ILE A 154 -7.84 -12.06 23.21
C ILE A 154 -7.06 -10.75 23.25
N SER A 155 -6.26 -10.52 24.29
CA SER A 155 -5.42 -9.32 24.42
C SER A 155 -4.44 -9.15 23.26
N GLN A 156 -3.79 -10.24 22.80
CA GLN A 156 -2.87 -10.22 21.67
C GLN A 156 -3.61 -9.98 20.33
N LEU A 157 -4.78 -10.58 20.18
CA LEU A 157 -5.62 -10.40 18.99
C LEU A 157 -6.11 -8.95 18.86
N GLU A 158 -6.66 -8.38 19.94
CA GLU A 158 -7.11 -6.99 19.99
C GLU A 158 -5.95 -6.01 19.70
N ALA A 159 -4.80 -6.22 20.35
CA ALA A 159 -3.62 -5.40 20.11
C ALA A 159 -3.15 -5.44 18.65
N LYS A 160 -3.26 -6.61 18.01
CA LYS A 160 -2.90 -6.75 16.60
C LYS A 160 -3.92 -6.11 15.66
N MET A 161 -5.21 -6.19 16.01
CA MET A 161 -6.26 -5.48 15.27
C MET A 161 -6.09 -3.96 15.37
N ASP A 162 -5.73 -3.43 16.53
CA ASP A 162 -5.45 -2.00 16.74
C ASP A 162 -4.21 -1.54 15.94
N GLU A 163 -3.15 -2.36 15.90
CA GLU A 163 -1.97 -2.11 15.06
C GLU A 163 -2.36 -1.99 13.58
N LYS A 164 -3.15 -2.95 13.08
CA LYS A 164 -3.61 -2.98 11.69
C LYS A 164 -4.56 -1.81 11.35
N ASN A 165 -5.44 -1.44 12.28
CA ASN A 165 -6.31 -0.28 12.13
C ASN A 165 -5.50 1.03 12.06
N SER A 166 -4.51 1.19 12.93
CA SER A 166 -3.60 2.34 12.91
C SER A 166 -2.80 2.41 11.61
N PHE A 167 -2.31 1.27 11.14
CA PHE A 167 -1.63 1.15 9.85
C PHE A 167 -2.55 1.57 8.69
N SER A 168 -3.79 1.09 8.63
CA SER A 168 -4.77 1.47 7.62
C SER A 168 -5.05 2.98 7.60
N GLN A 169 -5.15 3.61 8.78
CA GLN A 169 -5.33 5.05 8.89
C GLN A 169 -4.13 5.82 8.34
N GLN A 170 -2.90 5.40 8.65
CA GLN A 170 -1.68 6.00 8.10
C GLN A 170 -1.62 5.86 6.57
N LYS A 171 -1.95 4.68 6.05
CA LYS A 171 -1.99 4.43 4.61
C LYS A 171 -3.08 5.24 3.89
N MET A 172 -4.21 5.50 4.52
CA MET A 172 -5.24 6.39 3.98
C MET A 172 -4.74 7.83 3.84
N ILE A 173 -3.97 8.34 4.81
CA ILE A 173 -3.36 9.68 4.75
C ILE A 173 -2.33 9.73 3.61
N GLU A 174 -1.51 8.69 3.48
CA GLU A 174 -0.53 8.56 2.40
C GLU A 174 -1.22 8.53 1.03
N LEU A 175 -2.30 7.76 0.89
CA LEU A 175 -3.12 7.68 -0.32
C LEU A 175 -3.68 9.05 -0.73
N GLN A 176 -4.21 9.81 0.23
CA GLN A 176 -4.70 11.18 -0.02
C GLN A 176 -3.57 12.10 -0.48
N SER A 177 -2.39 11.99 0.13
CA SER A 177 -1.22 12.78 -0.26
C SER A 177 -0.76 12.46 -1.70
N LEU A 178 -0.68 11.17 -2.06
CA LEU A 178 -0.30 10.73 -3.40
C LEU A 178 -1.32 11.17 -4.45
N THR A 179 -2.62 11.04 -4.13
CA THR A 179 -3.70 11.48 -5.00
C THR A 179 -3.62 12.99 -5.27
N ASN A 180 -3.43 13.80 -4.23
CA ASN A 180 -3.27 15.25 -4.38
C ASN A 180 -2.05 15.62 -5.24
N LYS A 181 -0.92 14.92 -5.07
CA LYS A 181 0.29 15.15 -5.89
C LYS A 181 0.06 14.77 -7.35
N ARG A 182 -0.66 13.67 -7.61
CA ARG A 182 -1.04 13.25 -8.97
C ARG A 182 -1.92 14.32 -9.63
N ASP A 183 -2.94 14.78 -8.93
CA ASP A 183 -3.87 15.80 -9.45
C ASP A 183 -3.14 17.11 -9.74
N GLN A 184 -2.21 17.55 -8.87
CA GLN A 184 -1.33 18.70 -9.14
C GLN A 184 -0.48 18.51 -10.40
N SER A 185 0.00 17.29 -10.69
CA SER A 185 0.74 17.00 -11.90
C SER A 185 -0.15 17.15 -13.16
N TYR A 186 -1.39 16.72 -13.12
CA TYR A 186 -2.35 16.91 -14.21
C TYR A 186 -2.76 18.38 -14.38
N ASP A 187 -2.91 19.13 -13.30
CA ASP A 187 -3.18 20.57 -13.35
C ASP A 187 -2.02 21.32 -14.03
N MET A 188 -0.77 20.95 -13.72
CA MET A 188 0.39 21.53 -14.39
C MET A 188 0.38 21.23 -15.90
N ILE A 189 0.08 19.99 -16.30
CA ILE A 189 -0.06 19.60 -17.72
C ILE A 189 -1.11 20.47 -18.40
N SER A 190 -2.29 20.62 -17.78
CA SER A 190 -3.40 21.41 -18.30
C SER A 190 -3.01 22.89 -18.48
N ASN A 191 -2.27 23.46 -17.54
CA ASN A 191 -1.79 24.83 -17.60
C ASN A 191 -0.73 25.03 -18.68
N VAL A 192 0.18 24.09 -18.86
CA VAL A 192 1.18 24.11 -19.95
C VAL A 192 0.51 24.03 -21.31
N LEU A 193 -0.48 23.13 -21.47
CA LEU A 193 -1.26 23.02 -22.71
C LEU A 193 -2.01 24.32 -23.05
N LYS A 194 -2.65 24.96 -22.07
CA LYS A 194 -3.31 26.26 -22.26
C LYS A 194 -2.31 27.34 -22.70
N SER A 195 -1.15 27.41 -22.05
CA SER A 195 -0.10 28.36 -22.38
C SER A 195 0.43 28.16 -23.81
N LEU A 196 0.71 26.91 -24.19
CA LEU A 196 1.14 26.56 -25.55
C LEU A 196 0.10 26.95 -26.59
N ASN A 197 -1.18 26.66 -26.33
CA ASN A 197 -2.27 27.01 -27.26
C ASN A 197 -2.41 28.53 -27.41
N THR A 198 -2.31 29.30 -26.32
CA THR A 198 -2.34 30.76 -26.36
C THR A 198 -1.19 31.33 -27.16
N THR A 199 0.00 30.80 -26.98
CA THR A 199 1.22 31.22 -27.72
C THR A 199 1.07 30.94 -29.23
N LEU A 200 0.56 29.75 -29.60
CA LEU A 200 0.32 29.38 -30.99
C LEU A 200 -0.73 30.28 -31.65
N THR A 201 -1.84 30.54 -30.96
CA THR A 201 -2.90 31.41 -31.47
C THR A 201 -2.44 32.85 -31.60
N GLY A 202 -1.62 33.35 -30.66
CA GLY A 202 -1.02 34.69 -30.73
C GLY A 202 -0.06 34.84 -31.94
N ASN A 203 0.73 33.81 -32.24
CA ASN A 203 1.63 33.82 -33.38
C ASN A 203 0.88 33.75 -34.72
N VAL A 204 -0.21 33.02 -34.79
CA VAL A 204 -1.05 32.94 -36.02
C VAL A 204 -1.75 34.26 -36.33
N ASN A 205 -2.17 34.99 -35.30
CA ASN A 205 -2.86 36.29 -35.47
C ASN A 205 -1.90 37.46 -35.80
N ASN A 206 -0.60 37.24 -35.69
CA ASN A 206 0.43 38.25 -36.02
C ASN A 206 1.13 38.01 -37.36
N LEU A 207 0.71 37.01 -38.17
CA LEU A 207 1.12 36.75 -39.54
C LEU A 207 0.06 37.23 -40.54
#